data_0598a68d230f78f5e4f502f0c731f077
#
_entry.id   0598a68d230f78f5e4f502f0c731f077
#
_cell.length_a   1.000
_cell.length_b   1.000
_cell.length_c   1.000
_cell.angle_alpha   90.00
_cell.angle_beta   90.00
_cell.angle_gamma   90.00
#
_symmetry.space_group_name_H-M   'P 1'
#
loop_
_entity.id
_entity.type
_entity.pdbx_description
1 polymer ?
#
loop_
_entity_poly.entity_id
_entity_poly.type
_entity_poly.pdbx_seq_one_letter_code
_entity_poly.pdbx_strand_id
1 'polypeptide(L)'
;MNDIIKHTPQDIIPERLFIQAGYDSLSPATRKAYENDLNAFYRIIGKDLTDVTALDIPAYIDALEKAGLKNSTINRKLYSLSKVFKLYQVVGMIDKNPVAELNKVKKITRAVSKQIDAQIELADVQAVIKKGTRTAVIINTLANTGLRISELINIKHGDIENHRTGGKEYKRVRIIGKRKKERFIYLSGELYQDITRTFTGDSDYLFHSDTGRTLNRVNLHKQIKQTFKANTGKNVHPHSLRHFFATHKINIEKQDIKAVSKYLGHSGTAITLDMYVDTALSAENSMILH
;
A
#
# COMPACT_ATOMS: atom_id res chain seq x y z
N MET A 1 -11.29 -8.70 -47.23
CA MET A 1 -11.94 -8.73 -45.91
C MET A 1 -10.96 -9.37 -44.98
N ASN A 2 -10.19 -8.54 -44.23
CA ASN A 2 -9.25 -9.05 -43.25
C ASN A 2 -10.01 -9.24 -41.94
N ASP A 3 -10.21 -10.50 -41.55
CA ASP A 3 -10.66 -10.86 -40.23
C ASP A 3 -9.62 -10.37 -39.22
N ILE A 4 -9.96 -9.29 -38.54
CA ILE A 4 -9.22 -8.85 -37.33
C ILE A 4 -9.54 -9.92 -36.29
N ILE A 5 -8.62 -10.89 -36.13
CA ILE A 5 -8.64 -11.83 -35.03
C ILE A 5 -8.59 -10.98 -33.75
N LYS A 6 -9.74 -10.86 -33.09
CA LYS A 6 -9.85 -10.25 -31.77
C LYS A 6 -9.16 -11.17 -30.77
N HIS A 7 -7.84 -11.03 -30.63
CA HIS A 7 -7.13 -11.69 -29.52
C HIS A 7 -7.72 -11.20 -28.20
N THR A 8 -8.28 -12.13 -27.43
CA THR A 8 -8.69 -11.83 -26.07
C THR A 8 -7.46 -11.63 -25.20
N PRO A 9 -7.54 -10.87 -24.10
CA PRO A 9 -6.39 -10.65 -23.18
C PRO A 9 -5.73 -11.92 -22.67
N GLN A 10 -6.41 -13.06 -22.68
CA GLN A 10 -5.88 -14.38 -22.33
C GLN A 10 -4.90 -14.92 -23.38
N ASP A 11 -4.95 -14.43 -24.63
CA ASP A 11 -4.07 -14.86 -25.72
C ASP A 11 -2.74 -14.07 -25.71
N ILE A 12 -2.69 -12.90 -25.02
CA ILE A 12 -1.55 -11.98 -25.04
C ILE A 12 -0.36 -12.53 -24.25
N ILE A 13 -0.63 -13.29 -23.20
CA ILE A 13 0.43 -13.94 -22.40
C ILE A 13 -0.02 -15.37 -22.11
N PRO A 14 0.59 -16.38 -22.73
CA PRO A 14 0.32 -17.76 -22.41
C PRO A 14 0.50 -18.02 -20.91
N GLU A 15 -0.50 -18.60 -20.26
CA GLU A 15 -0.50 -18.87 -18.81
C GLU A 15 0.75 -19.63 -18.36
N ARG A 16 1.32 -20.49 -19.21
CA ARG A 16 2.58 -21.19 -18.99
C ARG A 16 3.79 -20.26 -18.83
N LEU A 17 3.81 -19.10 -19.48
CA LEU A 17 4.90 -18.13 -19.36
C LEU A 17 4.86 -17.39 -18.03
N PHE A 18 3.67 -17.12 -17.48
CA PHE A 18 3.53 -16.58 -16.13
C PHE A 18 4.06 -17.55 -15.06
N ILE A 19 3.81 -18.85 -15.23
CA ILE A 19 4.23 -19.90 -14.30
C ILE A 19 5.75 -20.04 -14.31
N GLN A 20 6.38 -20.15 -15.48
CA GLN A 20 7.82 -20.36 -15.61
C GLN A 20 8.69 -19.21 -15.10
N ALA A 21 8.18 -17.98 -15.09
CA ALA A 21 8.95 -16.80 -14.68
C ALA A 21 8.72 -16.36 -13.23
N GLY A 22 8.16 -17.20 -12.38
CA GLY A 22 7.92 -16.88 -10.97
C GLY A 22 6.78 -15.89 -10.72
N TYR A 23 5.93 -15.67 -11.72
CA TYR A 23 4.70 -14.87 -11.55
C TYR A 23 3.69 -15.56 -10.62
N ASP A 24 3.81 -16.86 -10.40
CA ASP A 24 3.04 -17.60 -9.39
C ASP A 24 3.25 -17.09 -7.97
N SER A 25 4.38 -16.45 -7.70
CA SER A 25 4.65 -15.78 -6.43
C SER A 25 3.92 -14.45 -6.25
N LEU A 26 3.31 -13.90 -7.32
CA LEU A 26 2.55 -12.65 -7.25
C LEU A 26 1.17 -12.88 -6.64
N SER A 27 0.75 -11.91 -5.81
CA SER A 27 -0.62 -11.93 -5.30
C SER A 27 -1.64 -11.83 -6.44
N PRO A 28 -2.86 -12.42 -6.31
CA PRO A 28 -3.91 -12.31 -7.31
C PRO A 28 -4.21 -10.86 -7.69
N ALA A 29 -4.18 -9.93 -6.73
CA ALA A 29 -4.38 -8.51 -6.98
C ALA A 29 -3.27 -7.89 -7.86
N THR A 30 -2.02 -8.34 -7.69
CA THR A 30 -0.89 -7.86 -8.50
C THR A 30 -0.98 -8.41 -9.93
N ARG A 31 -1.36 -9.67 -10.11
CA ARG A 31 -1.60 -10.27 -11.43
C ARG A 31 -2.67 -9.49 -12.18
N LYS A 32 -3.83 -9.28 -11.56
CA LYS A 32 -4.93 -8.52 -12.17
C LYS A 32 -4.54 -7.08 -12.53
N ALA A 33 -3.70 -6.44 -11.70
CA ALA A 33 -3.18 -5.10 -12.02
C ALA A 33 -2.30 -5.12 -13.27
N TYR A 34 -1.42 -6.13 -13.43
CA TYR A 34 -0.58 -6.28 -14.62
C TYR A 34 -1.41 -6.58 -15.86
N GLU A 35 -2.40 -7.47 -15.78
CA GLU A 35 -3.34 -7.75 -16.86
C GLU A 35 -4.06 -6.48 -17.31
N ASN A 36 -4.59 -5.70 -16.38
CA ASN A 36 -5.25 -4.44 -16.70
C ASN A 36 -4.32 -3.42 -17.36
N ASP A 37 -3.05 -3.37 -16.93
CA ASP A 37 -2.05 -2.46 -17.49
C ASP A 37 -1.63 -2.89 -18.91
N LEU A 38 -1.48 -4.19 -19.15
CA LEU A 38 -1.21 -4.76 -20.48
C LEU A 38 -2.37 -4.53 -21.43
N ASN A 39 -3.60 -4.78 -20.98
CA ASN A 39 -4.79 -4.54 -21.80
C ASN A 39 -4.94 -3.06 -22.18
N ALA A 40 -4.59 -2.15 -21.27
CA ALA A 40 -4.57 -0.73 -21.56
C ALA A 40 -3.48 -0.37 -22.58
N PHE A 41 -2.31 -0.98 -22.46
CA PHE A 41 -1.21 -0.80 -23.42
C PHE A 41 -1.59 -1.30 -24.83
N TYR A 42 -2.09 -2.52 -24.91
CA TYR A 42 -2.51 -3.11 -26.19
C TYR A 42 -3.58 -2.26 -26.89
N ARG A 43 -4.57 -1.77 -26.16
CA ARG A 43 -5.62 -0.90 -26.73
C ARG A 43 -5.09 0.41 -27.30
N ILE A 44 -4.00 0.95 -26.75
CA ILE A 44 -3.41 2.23 -27.18
C ILE A 44 -2.44 2.01 -28.33
N ILE A 45 -1.59 0.99 -28.26
CA ILE A 45 -0.50 0.75 -29.22
C ILE A 45 -0.92 -0.16 -30.36
N GLY A 46 -1.81 -1.14 -30.13
CA GLY A 46 -2.36 -2.03 -31.17
C GLY A 46 -1.34 -3.01 -31.77
N LYS A 47 -0.22 -3.27 -31.09
CA LYS A 47 0.84 -4.20 -31.53
C LYS A 47 0.93 -5.40 -30.61
N ASP A 48 1.33 -6.54 -31.13
CA ASP A 48 1.73 -7.67 -30.31
C ASP A 48 2.97 -7.31 -29.49
N LEU A 49 3.10 -7.88 -28.27
CA LEU A 49 4.19 -7.53 -27.38
C LEU A 49 5.58 -7.86 -27.95
N THR A 50 5.67 -8.82 -28.86
CA THR A 50 6.91 -9.17 -29.57
C THR A 50 7.33 -8.12 -30.60
N ASP A 51 6.40 -7.32 -31.11
CA ASP A 51 6.62 -6.31 -32.14
C ASP A 51 6.82 -4.90 -31.55
N VAL A 52 6.68 -4.78 -30.22
CA VAL A 52 6.85 -3.50 -29.53
C VAL A 52 8.33 -3.12 -29.46
N THR A 53 8.62 -1.90 -29.88
CA THR A 53 9.95 -1.29 -29.85
C THR A 53 10.03 -0.18 -28.80
N ALA A 54 11.25 0.31 -28.53
CA ALA A 54 11.45 1.46 -27.65
C ALA A 54 10.77 2.74 -28.17
N LEU A 55 10.49 2.84 -29.48
CA LEU A 55 9.81 3.98 -30.09
C LEU A 55 8.30 4.03 -29.79
N ASP A 56 7.70 2.91 -29.44
CA ASP A 56 6.27 2.83 -29.10
C ASP A 56 5.99 3.32 -27.66
N ILE A 57 7.00 3.29 -26.79
CA ILE A 57 6.82 3.65 -25.38
C ILE A 57 6.52 5.15 -25.19
N PRO A 58 7.19 6.10 -25.87
CA PRO A 58 6.82 7.52 -25.81
C PRO A 58 5.38 7.79 -26.26
N ALA A 59 4.91 7.13 -27.32
CA ALA A 59 3.52 7.26 -27.79
C ALA A 59 2.52 6.80 -26.74
N TYR A 60 2.83 5.71 -26.03
CA TYR A 60 2.02 5.24 -24.91
C TYR A 60 1.98 6.23 -23.74
N ILE A 61 3.14 6.79 -23.37
CA ILE A 61 3.25 7.82 -22.31
C ILE A 61 2.41 9.05 -22.66
N ASP A 62 2.56 9.58 -23.90
CA ASP A 62 1.80 10.73 -24.38
C ASP A 62 0.28 10.50 -24.33
N ALA A 63 -0.18 9.32 -24.74
CA ALA A 63 -1.59 8.94 -24.66
C ALA A 63 -2.11 8.93 -23.19
N LEU A 64 -1.30 8.45 -22.24
CA LEU A 64 -1.67 8.44 -20.84
C LEU A 64 -1.66 9.86 -20.23
N GLU A 65 -0.72 10.71 -20.63
CA GLU A 65 -0.66 12.12 -20.22
C GLU A 65 -1.87 12.89 -20.76
N LYS A 66 -2.21 12.72 -22.03
CA LYS A 66 -3.41 13.30 -22.65
C LYS A 66 -4.71 12.84 -21.99
N ALA A 67 -4.74 11.60 -21.49
CA ALA A 67 -5.85 11.09 -20.68
C ALA A 67 -5.88 11.64 -19.24
N GLY A 68 -4.98 12.55 -18.87
CA GLY A 68 -4.95 13.21 -17.55
C GLY A 68 -4.44 12.33 -16.41
N LEU A 69 -3.69 11.25 -16.70
CA LEU A 69 -3.17 10.39 -15.65
C LEU A 69 -1.99 11.05 -14.92
N LYS A 70 -1.94 10.86 -13.61
CA LYS A 70 -0.82 11.34 -12.80
C LYS A 70 0.47 10.59 -13.14
N ASN A 71 1.61 11.28 -13.08
CA ASN A 71 2.95 10.70 -13.34
C ASN A 71 3.22 9.43 -12.50
N SER A 72 2.76 9.37 -11.25
CA SER A 72 2.88 8.16 -10.40
C SER A 72 2.13 6.97 -10.98
N THR A 73 0.97 7.18 -11.60
CA THR A 73 0.17 6.14 -12.27
C THR A 73 0.86 5.69 -13.56
N ILE A 74 1.38 6.63 -14.35
CA ILE A 74 2.13 6.34 -15.58
C ILE A 74 3.37 5.51 -15.25
N ASN A 75 4.17 5.93 -14.26
CA ASN A 75 5.35 5.20 -13.80
C ASN A 75 5.01 3.78 -13.31
N ARG A 76 3.89 3.61 -12.58
CA ARG A 76 3.43 2.28 -12.16
C ARG A 76 3.10 1.39 -13.36
N LYS A 77 2.41 1.94 -14.36
CA LYS A 77 2.06 1.22 -15.60
C LYS A 77 3.33 0.82 -16.39
N LEU A 78 4.27 1.73 -16.54
CA LEU A 78 5.56 1.44 -17.18
C LEU A 78 6.35 0.38 -16.42
N TYR A 79 6.31 0.40 -15.08
CA TYR A 79 6.94 -0.64 -14.27
C TYR A 79 6.30 -2.02 -14.53
N SER A 80 4.97 -2.09 -14.60
CA SER A 80 4.24 -3.34 -14.92
C SER A 80 4.66 -3.88 -16.31
N LEU A 81 4.66 -3.01 -17.32
CA LEU A 81 5.10 -3.36 -18.68
C LEU A 81 6.55 -3.84 -18.71
N SER A 82 7.46 -3.10 -18.06
CA SER A 82 8.87 -3.49 -18.00
C SER A 82 9.08 -4.86 -17.37
N LYS A 83 8.26 -5.24 -16.38
CA LYS A 83 8.32 -6.59 -15.80
C LYS A 83 7.88 -7.66 -16.78
N VAL A 84 6.82 -7.41 -17.54
CA VAL A 84 6.35 -8.34 -18.58
C VAL A 84 7.36 -8.46 -19.70
N PHE A 85 7.86 -7.35 -20.25
CA PHE A 85 8.91 -7.40 -21.29
C PHE A 85 10.19 -8.06 -20.80
N LYS A 86 10.56 -7.90 -19.51
CA LYS A 86 11.68 -8.65 -18.93
C LYS A 86 11.46 -10.15 -18.98
N LEU A 87 10.23 -10.61 -18.76
CA LEU A 87 9.88 -12.01 -18.91
C LEU A 87 10.06 -12.47 -20.36
N TYR A 88 9.49 -11.76 -21.33
CA TYR A 88 9.64 -12.07 -22.75
C TYR A 88 11.10 -12.14 -23.18
N GLN A 89 11.94 -11.26 -22.63
CA GLN A 89 13.39 -11.28 -22.86
C GLN A 89 14.05 -12.54 -22.26
N VAL A 90 13.68 -12.94 -21.06
CA VAL A 90 14.27 -14.12 -20.39
C VAL A 90 13.91 -15.41 -21.13
N VAL A 91 12.70 -15.51 -21.70
CA VAL A 91 12.28 -16.68 -22.47
C VAL A 91 12.67 -16.61 -23.96
N GLY A 92 13.42 -15.58 -24.37
CA GLY A 92 13.94 -15.45 -25.72
C GLY A 92 12.92 -15.02 -26.79
N MET A 93 11.75 -14.50 -26.39
CA MET A 93 10.73 -14.00 -27.33
C MET A 93 11.04 -12.61 -27.87
N ILE A 94 11.85 -11.84 -27.14
CA ILE A 94 12.39 -10.54 -27.57
C ILE A 94 13.84 -10.42 -27.11
N ASP A 95 14.66 -9.71 -27.88
CA ASP A 95 16.08 -9.50 -27.56
C ASP A 95 16.26 -8.43 -26.47
N LYS A 96 15.45 -7.39 -26.48
CA LYS A 96 15.58 -6.22 -25.60
C LYS A 96 14.24 -5.82 -25.00
N ASN A 97 14.29 -5.35 -23.76
CA ASN A 97 13.12 -4.79 -23.11
C ASN A 97 12.89 -3.34 -23.56
N PRO A 98 11.81 -3.04 -24.30
CA PRO A 98 11.56 -1.70 -24.87
C PRO A 98 11.53 -0.58 -23.83
N VAL A 99 10.95 -0.85 -22.65
CA VAL A 99 10.88 0.14 -21.57
C VAL A 99 12.25 0.38 -20.94
N ALA A 100 13.08 -0.66 -20.81
CA ALA A 100 14.43 -0.52 -20.28
C ALA A 100 15.36 0.23 -21.24
N GLU A 101 15.22 -0.01 -22.54
CA GLU A 101 15.99 0.73 -23.57
C GLU A 101 15.68 2.23 -23.53
N LEU A 102 14.40 2.62 -23.43
CA LEU A 102 14.02 4.02 -23.30
C LEU A 102 14.64 4.66 -22.04
N ASN A 103 14.66 3.95 -20.91
CA ASN A 103 15.22 4.46 -19.65
C ASN A 103 16.75 4.72 -19.72
N LYS A 104 17.48 4.07 -20.63
CA LYS A 104 18.90 4.35 -20.88
C LYS A 104 19.11 5.69 -21.58
N VAL A 105 18.18 6.05 -22.49
CA VAL A 105 18.26 7.27 -23.30
C VAL A 105 17.65 8.47 -22.58
N LYS A 106 16.54 8.27 -21.90
CA LYS A 106 15.84 9.30 -21.16
C LYS A 106 15.72 8.84 -19.71
N LYS A 107 16.43 9.49 -18.78
CA LYS A 107 16.05 9.40 -17.37
C LYS A 107 14.63 9.95 -17.29
N ILE A 108 13.63 9.06 -17.31
CA ILE A 108 12.27 9.44 -16.98
C ILE A 108 12.37 9.94 -15.56
N THR A 109 12.40 11.25 -15.42
CA THR A 109 12.51 11.93 -14.14
C THR A 109 11.33 11.42 -13.32
N ARG A 110 11.62 10.63 -12.30
CA ARG A 110 10.67 10.31 -11.25
C ARG A 110 10.35 11.63 -10.55
N ALA A 111 9.49 12.42 -11.14
CA ALA A 111 8.79 13.44 -10.40
C ALA A 111 7.89 12.70 -9.43
N VAL A 112 8.46 12.30 -8.30
CA VAL A 112 7.72 11.95 -7.12
C VAL A 112 7.12 13.27 -6.65
N SER A 113 5.94 13.60 -7.17
CA SER A 113 5.09 14.53 -6.45
C SER A 113 4.71 13.78 -5.17
N LYS A 114 5.53 13.94 -4.12
CA LYS A 114 5.10 13.58 -2.78
C LYS A 114 3.86 14.43 -2.55
N GLN A 115 2.69 13.83 -2.67
CA GLN A 115 1.52 14.41 -2.05
C GLN A 115 1.88 14.36 -0.56
N ILE A 116 2.26 15.51 0.01
CA ILE A 116 2.43 15.66 1.45
C ILE A 116 1.02 15.41 1.99
N ASP A 117 0.80 14.20 2.49
CA ASP A 117 -0.41 13.90 3.24
C ASP A 117 -0.48 14.93 4.37
N ALA A 118 -1.66 15.45 4.64
CA ALA A 118 -1.83 16.44 5.71
C ALA A 118 -1.18 15.87 6.98
N GLN A 119 -0.25 16.64 7.56
CA GLN A 119 0.42 16.25 8.79
C GLN A 119 -0.63 15.99 9.87
N ILE A 120 -0.68 14.77 10.37
CA ILE A 120 -1.62 14.36 11.41
C ILE A 120 -0.96 14.63 12.76
N GLU A 121 -1.66 15.34 13.61
CA GLU A 121 -1.28 15.60 14.98
C GLU A 121 -2.07 14.69 15.95
N LEU A 122 -1.56 14.55 17.17
CA LEU A 122 -2.24 13.77 18.21
C LEU A 122 -3.67 14.31 18.47
N ALA A 123 -3.82 15.63 18.45
CA ALA A 123 -5.11 16.30 18.63
C ALA A 123 -6.14 15.89 17.56
N ASP A 124 -5.71 15.70 16.31
CA ASP A 124 -6.60 15.25 15.22
C ASP A 124 -7.13 13.84 15.49
N VAL A 125 -6.24 12.95 15.91
CA VAL A 125 -6.61 11.56 16.24
C VAL A 125 -7.55 11.55 17.43
N GLN A 126 -7.28 12.32 18.48
CA GLN A 126 -8.12 12.45 19.66
C GLN A 126 -9.51 12.99 19.35
N ALA A 127 -9.60 14.00 18.46
CA ALA A 127 -10.88 14.59 18.04
C ALA A 127 -11.80 13.54 17.37
N VAL A 128 -11.20 12.60 16.63
CA VAL A 128 -11.94 11.50 15.99
C VAL A 128 -12.31 10.42 16.98
N ILE A 129 -11.39 10.01 17.87
CA ILE A 129 -11.61 8.93 18.85
C ILE A 129 -12.77 9.25 19.81
N LYS A 130 -12.87 10.49 20.25
CA LYS A 130 -13.96 10.96 21.15
C LYS A 130 -15.37 10.68 20.62
N LYS A 131 -15.54 10.38 19.34
CA LYS A 131 -16.86 10.09 18.74
C LYS A 131 -17.39 8.69 19.08
N GLY A 132 -16.56 7.78 19.56
CA GLY A 132 -16.98 6.44 20.00
C GLY A 132 -17.60 5.55 18.91
N THR A 133 -17.46 5.91 17.62
CA THR A 133 -18.02 5.15 16.51
C THR A 133 -17.13 3.95 16.15
N ARG A 134 -17.69 2.96 15.47
CA ARG A 134 -16.90 1.80 14.95
C ARG A 134 -15.66 2.24 14.16
N THR A 135 -15.83 3.26 13.30
CA THR A 135 -14.71 3.83 12.53
C THR A 135 -13.70 4.52 13.45
N ALA A 136 -14.13 5.19 14.51
CA ALA A 136 -13.24 5.81 15.49
C ALA A 136 -12.38 4.79 16.24
N VAL A 137 -12.95 3.65 16.64
CA VAL A 137 -12.21 2.54 17.26
C VAL A 137 -11.19 1.94 16.30
N ILE A 138 -11.54 1.78 15.03
CA ILE A 138 -10.58 1.35 13.99
C ILE A 138 -9.45 2.36 13.82
N ILE A 139 -9.75 3.65 13.76
CA ILE A 139 -8.75 4.72 13.65
C ILE A 139 -7.83 4.70 14.87
N ASN A 140 -8.38 4.58 16.07
CA ASN A 140 -7.61 4.45 17.31
C ASN A 140 -6.65 3.25 17.24
N THR A 141 -7.13 2.11 16.79
CA THR A 141 -6.29 0.90 16.63
C THR A 141 -5.17 1.13 15.60
N LEU A 142 -5.47 1.70 14.45
CA LEU A 142 -4.45 1.99 13.42
C LEU A 142 -3.41 3.00 13.91
N ALA A 143 -3.83 4.05 14.61
CA ALA A 143 -2.94 5.07 15.15
C ALA A 143 -2.02 4.55 16.27
N ASN A 144 -2.48 3.59 17.08
CA ASN A 144 -1.71 3.02 18.18
C ASN A 144 -0.86 1.80 17.81
N THR A 145 -1.11 1.18 16.65
CA THR A 145 -0.40 -0.05 16.24
C THR A 145 0.39 0.09 14.95
N GLY A 146 0.13 1.11 14.16
CA GLY A 146 0.73 1.27 12.84
C GLY A 146 0.40 0.15 11.85
N LEU A 147 -0.65 -0.63 12.09
CA LEU A 147 -1.11 -1.69 11.18
C LEU A 147 -1.46 -1.16 9.79
N ARG A 148 -1.28 -2.00 8.76
CA ARG A 148 -1.93 -1.75 7.48
C ARG A 148 -3.42 -2.08 7.60
N ILE A 149 -4.26 -1.35 6.88
CA ILE A 149 -5.70 -1.63 6.88
C ILE A 149 -6.02 -3.08 6.50
N SER A 150 -5.26 -3.67 5.56
CA SER A 150 -5.41 -5.07 5.16
C SER A 150 -4.99 -6.06 6.26
N GLU A 151 -4.08 -5.69 7.12
CA GLU A 151 -3.68 -6.49 8.27
C GLU A 151 -4.76 -6.43 9.36
N LEU A 152 -5.24 -5.22 9.68
CA LEU A 152 -6.29 -5.01 10.68
C LEU A 152 -7.56 -5.82 10.39
N ILE A 153 -8.09 -5.73 9.16
CA ILE A 153 -9.36 -6.41 8.81
C ILE A 153 -9.25 -7.95 8.78
N ASN A 154 -8.04 -8.49 8.79
CA ASN A 154 -7.79 -9.94 8.78
C ASN A 154 -7.38 -10.50 10.14
N ILE A 155 -7.35 -9.69 11.21
CA ILE A 155 -7.09 -10.20 12.58
C ILE A 155 -8.25 -11.10 13.00
N LYS A 156 -7.92 -12.32 13.40
CA LYS A 156 -8.86 -13.28 13.96
C LYS A 156 -8.71 -13.37 15.48
N HIS A 157 -9.77 -13.79 16.16
CA HIS A 157 -9.71 -14.04 17.61
C HIS A 157 -8.64 -15.06 17.98
N GLY A 158 -8.42 -16.09 17.16
CA GLY A 158 -7.37 -17.09 17.35
C GLY A 158 -5.92 -16.58 17.17
N ASP A 159 -5.73 -15.35 16.67
CA ASP A 159 -4.41 -14.73 16.57
C ASP A 159 -4.01 -13.94 17.82
N ILE A 160 -4.87 -13.92 18.85
CA ILE A 160 -4.75 -13.04 20.02
C ILE A 160 -4.47 -13.87 21.26
N GLU A 161 -3.46 -13.50 22.01
CA GLU A 161 -3.10 -14.11 23.28
C GLU A 161 -2.83 -13.07 24.37
N ASN A 162 -2.99 -13.47 25.62
CA ASN A 162 -2.64 -12.62 26.76
C ASN A 162 -1.13 -12.48 26.86
N HIS A 163 -0.67 -11.29 27.13
CA HIS A 163 0.76 -11.00 27.32
C HIS A 163 0.94 -10.04 28.48
N ARG A 164 1.88 -10.34 29.40
CA ARG A 164 2.16 -9.50 30.56
C ARG A 164 3.64 -9.08 30.52
N THR A 165 3.87 -7.79 30.63
CA THR A 165 5.22 -7.24 30.73
C THR A 165 5.21 -5.96 31.55
N GLY A 166 6.25 -5.72 32.35
CA GLY A 166 6.36 -4.54 33.21
C GLY A 166 5.17 -4.36 34.16
N GLY A 167 4.55 -5.45 34.63
CA GLY A 167 3.37 -5.41 35.51
C GLY A 167 2.06 -5.04 34.82
N LYS A 168 2.07 -4.74 33.52
CA LYS A 168 0.88 -4.39 32.71
C LYS A 168 0.44 -5.53 31.81
N GLU A 169 -0.85 -5.61 31.59
CA GLU A 169 -1.46 -6.61 30.69
C GLU A 169 -1.72 -6.01 29.32
N TYR A 170 -1.38 -6.78 28.29
CA TYR A 170 -1.59 -6.48 26.88
C TYR A 170 -2.20 -7.67 26.18
N LYS A 171 -2.77 -7.45 25.00
CA LYS A 171 -3.08 -8.50 24.05
C LYS A 171 -1.98 -8.50 22.98
N ARG A 172 -1.25 -9.62 22.86
CA ARG A 172 -0.29 -9.85 21.79
C ARG A 172 -1.03 -10.43 20.60
N VAL A 173 -0.92 -9.80 19.45
CA VAL A 173 -1.64 -10.18 18.23
C VAL A 173 -0.64 -10.59 17.16
N ARG A 174 -0.78 -11.80 16.63
CA ARG A 174 0.02 -12.31 15.53
C ARG A 174 -0.45 -11.72 14.21
N ILE A 175 0.45 -11.10 13.45
CA ILE A 175 0.19 -10.51 12.15
C ILE A 175 1.00 -11.22 11.09
N ILE A 176 0.31 -11.76 10.08
CA ILE A 176 0.94 -12.39 8.92
C ILE A 176 1.07 -11.34 7.82
N GLY A 177 2.29 -10.92 7.54
CA GLY A 177 2.63 -9.94 6.53
C GLY A 177 2.89 -10.54 5.14
N LYS A 178 3.40 -9.69 4.23
CA LYS A 178 3.78 -10.12 2.88
C LYS A 178 4.84 -11.23 2.94
N ARG A 179 4.73 -12.23 2.05
CA ARG A 179 5.59 -13.43 1.99
C ARG A 179 5.52 -14.28 3.27
N LYS A 180 4.35 -14.31 3.93
CA LYS A 180 4.13 -15.08 5.16
C LYS A 180 5.07 -14.73 6.32
N LYS A 181 5.69 -13.55 6.32
CA LYS A 181 6.51 -13.10 7.45
C LYS A 181 5.60 -12.76 8.61
N GLU A 182 5.84 -13.38 9.75
CA GLU A 182 5.10 -13.14 10.98
C GLU A 182 5.75 -12.03 11.80
N ARG A 183 4.92 -11.25 12.47
CA ARG A 183 5.32 -10.31 13.52
C ARG A 183 4.19 -10.17 14.53
N PHE A 184 4.52 -9.61 15.67
CA PHE A 184 3.55 -9.35 16.72
C PHE A 184 3.33 -7.85 16.90
N ILE A 185 2.10 -7.49 17.23
CA ILE A 185 1.74 -6.17 17.73
C ILE A 185 1.08 -6.33 19.10
N TYR A 186 0.95 -5.22 19.81
CA TYR A 186 0.37 -5.21 21.16
C TYR A 186 -0.79 -4.21 21.22
N LEU A 187 -1.90 -4.65 21.82
CA LEU A 187 -3.04 -3.81 22.18
C LEU A 187 -3.06 -3.65 23.69
N SER A 188 -3.28 -2.42 24.17
CA SER A 188 -3.55 -2.21 25.58
C SER A 188 -4.87 -2.89 25.97
N GLY A 189 -5.03 -3.23 27.26
CA GLY A 189 -6.26 -3.81 27.76
C GLY A 189 -7.48 -2.93 27.48
N GLU A 190 -7.35 -1.60 27.64
CA GLU A 190 -8.40 -0.62 27.35
C GLU A 190 -8.81 -0.63 25.88
N LEU A 191 -7.83 -0.52 24.97
CA LEU A 191 -8.11 -0.54 23.52
C LEU A 191 -8.78 -1.85 23.11
N TYR A 192 -8.33 -2.98 23.65
CA TYR A 192 -8.95 -4.27 23.37
C TYR A 192 -10.40 -4.35 23.87
N GLN A 193 -10.68 -3.82 25.06
CA GLN A 193 -12.05 -3.72 25.58
C GLN A 193 -12.94 -2.84 24.69
N ASP A 194 -12.45 -1.69 24.24
CA ASP A 194 -13.19 -0.82 23.33
C ASP A 194 -13.49 -1.52 22.00
N ILE A 195 -12.55 -2.29 21.48
CA ILE A 195 -12.76 -3.10 20.27
C ILE A 195 -13.86 -4.13 20.51
N THR A 196 -13.78 -4.92 21.59
CA THR A 196 -14.73 -6.00 21.85
C THR A 196 -16.13 -5.49 22.21
N ARG A 197 -16.24 -4.33 22.83
CA ARG A 197 -17.54 -3.65 23.07
C ARG A 197 -18.16 -3.12 21.78
N THR A 198 -17.34 -2.74 20.82
CA THR A 198 -17.80 -2.12 19.57
C THR A 198 -18.11 -3.14 18.49
N PHE A 199 -17.35 -4.23 18.45
CA PHE A 199 -17.50 -5.32 17.50
C PHE A 199 -18.04 -6.55 18.24
N THR A 200 -19.35 -6.52 18.48
CA THR A 200 -20.09 -7.58 19.15
C THR A 200 -20.71 -8.53 18.11
N GLY A 201 -20.91 -9.79 18.48
CA GLY A 201 -21.53 -10.81 17.65
C GLY A 201 -20.59 -11.99 17.38
N ASP A 202 -21.12 -12.99 16.68
CA ASP A 202 -20.38 -14.20 16.32
C ASP A 202 -19.57 -13.95 15.03
N SER A 203 -18.27 -13.96 15.14
CA SER A 203 -17.34 -13.79 14.03
C SER A 203 -15.97 -14.35 14.37
N ASP A 204 -15.31 -14.96 13.38
CA ASP A 204 -13.89 -15.30 13.50
C ASP A 204 -12.99 -14.06 13.58
N TYR A 205 -13.45 -12.92 13.02
CA TYR A 205 -12.65 -11.70 12.88
C TYR A 205 -12.87 -10.74 14.05
N LEU A 206 -11.78 -10.15 14.54
CA LEU A 206 -11.83 -9.13 15.58
C LEU A 206 -12.57 -7.86 15.11
N PHE A 207 -12.40 -7.49 13.83
CA PHE A 207 -13.07 -6.38 13.16
C PHE A 207 -13.96 -6.91 12.05
N HIS A 208 -15.24 -6.91 12.27
CA HIS A 208 -16.22 -7.51 11.35
C HIS A 208 -17.40 -6.59 11.05
N SER A 209 -18.16 -6.89 10.01
CA SER A 209 -19.44 -6.26 9.69
C SER A 209 -20.55 -6.78 10.62
N ASP A 210 -21.72 -6.16 10.56
CA ASP A 210 -22.88 -6.62 11.34
C ASP A 210 -23.34 -8.05 10.97
N THR A 211 -22.89 -8.54 9.82
CA THR A 211 -23.14 -9.94 9.38
C THR A 211 -21.98 -10.89 9.75
N GLY A 212 -21.07 -10.51 10.64
CA GLY A 212 -19.91 -11.32 11.05
C GLY A 212 -18.81 -11.50 10.00
N ARG A 213 -18.94 -10.89 8.82
CA ARG A 213 -17.95 -11.00 7.73
C ARG A 213 -16.83 -9.97 7.90
N THR A 214 -15.66 -10.26 7.32
CA THR A 214 -14.56 -9.29 7.26
C THR A 214 -14.99 -7.97 6.63
N LEU A 215 -14.41 -6.87 7.10
CA LEU A 215 -14.71 -5.53 6.59
C LEU A 215 -14.17 -5.34 5.16
N ASN A 216 -14.93 -4.62 4.33
CA ASN A 216 -14.46 -4.26 3.00
C ASN A 216 -13.41 -3.15 3.08
N ARG A 217 -12.19 -3.45 2.58
CA ARG A 217 -11.05 -2.52 2.62
C ARG A 217 -11.34 -1.18 1.95
N VAL A 218 -12.04 -1.19 0.81
CA VAL A 218 -12.30 0.03 0.03
C VAL A 218 -13.29 0.93 0.76
N ASN A 219 -14.35 0.34 1.30
CA ASN A 219 -15.36 1.07 2.07
C ASN A 219 -14.75 1.64 3.35
N LEU A 220 -13.95 0.85 4.06
CA LEU A 220 -13.29 1.31 5.28
C LEU A 220 -12.30 2.45 5.01
N HIS A 221 -11.55 2.38 3.92
CA HIS A 221 -10.68 3.49 3.48
C HIS A 221 -11.47 4.78 3.26
N LYS A 222 -12.64 4.68 2.60
CA LYS A 222 -13.54 5.82 2.36
C LYS A 222 -14.10 6.38 3.68
N GLN A 223 -14.53 5.50 4.59
CA GLN A 223 -15.06 5.90 5.90
C GLN A 223 -14.01 6.64 6.73
N ILE A 224 -12.77 6.13 6.82
CA ILE A 224 -11.67 6.79 7.54
C ILE A 224 -11.44 8.19 7.00
N LYS A 225 -11.34 8.33 5.66
CA LYS A 225 -11.15 9.63 5.00
C LYS A 225 -12.29 10.60 5.33
N GLN A 226 -13.54 10.15 5.24
CA GLN A 226 -14.72 10.97 5.54
C GLN A 226 -14.77 11.39 7.01
N THR A 227 -14.45 10.48 7.92
CA THR A 227 -14.43 10.74 9.36
C THR A 227 -13.40 11.81 9.72
N PHE A 228 -12.19 11.72 9.21
CA PHE A 228 -11.18 12.77 9.42
C PHE A 228 -11.61 14.11 8.80
N LYS A 229 -12.09 14.09 7.57
CA LYS A 229 -12.52 15.31 6.88
C LYS A 229 -13.62 16.03 7.65
N ALA A 230 -14.60 15.29 8.18
CA ALA A 230 -15.71 15.85 8.94
C ALA A 230 -15.31 16.41 10.32
N ASN A 231 -14.29 15.81 10.98
CA ASN A 231 -13.95 16.18 12.36
C ASN A 231 -12.73 17.11 12.45
N THR A 232 -11.84 17.13 11.45
CA THR A 232 -10.59 17.91 11.49
C THR A 232 -10.34 18.74 10.24
N GLY A 233 -11.19 18.62 9.21
CA GLY A 233 -10.97 19.26 7.92
C GLY A 233 -9.85 18.60 7.07
N LYS A 234 -9.06 17.69 7.63
CA LYS A 234 -7.87 17.08 6.99
C LYS A 234 -8.24 15.86 6.12
N ASN A 235 -7.52 15.71 5.00
CA ASN A 235 -7.59 14.49 4.18
C ASN A 235 -6.60 13.47 4.70
N VAL A 236 -7.10 12.50 5.48
CA VAL A 236 -6.29 11.45 6.09
C VAL A 236 -6.63 10.10 5.47
N HIS A 237 -5.61 9.30 5.20
CA HIS A 237 -5.73 7.94 4.68
C HIS A 237 -5.22 6.93 5.72
N PRO A 238 -5.61 5.65 5.65
CA PRO A 238 -5.08 4.66 6.58
C PRO A 238 -3.55 4.56 6.61
N HIS A 239 -2.89 4.84 5.49
CA HIS A 239 -1.45 4.86 5.42
C HIS A 239 -0.84 6.05 6.16
N SER A 240 -1.51 7.20 6.13
CA SER A 240 -1.10 8.38 6.91
C SER A 240 -1.13 8.12 8.43
N LEU A 241 -2.09 7.31 8.92
CA LEU A 241 -2.10 6.88 10.33
C LEU A 241 -0.89 6.01 10.70
N ARG A 242 -0.46 5.19 9.78
CA ARG A 242 0.77 4.41 9.97
C ARG A 242 2.03 5.29 9.95
N HIS A 243 2.06 6.35 9.13
CA HIS A 243 3.09 7.38 9.16
C HIS A 243 3.08 8.12 10.50
N PHE A 244 1.89 8.54 10.95
CA PHE A 244 1.71 9.16 12.28
C PHE A 244 2.28 8.28 13.39
N PHE A 245 1.94 6.99 13.44
CA PHE A 245 2.51 6.05 14.42
C PHE A 245 4.04 6.01 14.36
N ALA A 246 4.62 5.85 13.17
CA ALA A 246 6.07 5.78 13.00
C ALA A 246 6.77 7.07 13.48
N THR A 247 6.25 8.22 13.04
CA THR A 247 6.78 9.54 13.41
C THR A 247 6.67 9.79 14.93
N HIS A 248 5.51 9.45 15.51
CA HIS A 248 5.31 9.58 16.97
C HIS A 248 6.30 8.73 17.76
N LYS A 249 6.45 7.45 17.39
CA LYS A 249 7.41 6.55 18.05
C LYS A 249 8.86 7.03 17.96
N ILE A 250 9.27 7.56 16.80
CA ILE A 250 10.65 8.00 16.58
C ILE A 250 10.89 9.39 17.19
N ASN A 251 10.02 10.36 16.90
CA ASN A 251 10.28 11.77 17.26
C ASN A 251 9.88 12.10 18.69
N ILE A 252 8.78 11.56 19.19
CA ILE A 252 8.24 11.86 20.52
C ILE A 252 8.76 10.85 21.55
N GLU A 253 8.60 9.55 21.28
CA GLU A 253 9.03 8.51 22.20
C GLU A 253 10.51 8.14 22.07
N LYS A 254 11.25 8.74 21.10
CA LYS A 254 12.69 8.53 20.87
C LYS A 254 13.09 7.07 20.64
N GLN A 255 12.18 6.28 20.08
CA GLN A 255 12.43 4.87 19.77
C GLN A 255 13.42 4.73 18.59
N ASP A 256 14.22 3.68 18.61
CA ASP A 256 15.17 3.37 17.54
C ASP A 256 14.47 3.12 16.20
N ILE A 257 14.94 3.76 15.13
CA ILE A 257 14.35 3.69 13.79
C ILE A 257 14.30 2.26 13.25
N LYS A 258 15.34 1.44 13.53
CA LYS A 258 15.40 0.04 13.08
C LYS A 258 14.38 -0.80 13.83
N ALA A 259 14.20 -0.54 15.13
CA ALA A 259 13.19 -1.20 15.95
C ALA A 259 11.77 -0.88 15.44
N VAL A 260 11.45 0.40 15.18
CA VAL A 260 10.16 0.82 14.60
C VAL A 260 9.95 0.22 13.21
N SER A 261 10.97 0.22 12.35
CA SER A 261 10.91 -0.38 11.01
C SER A 261 10.61 -1.88 11.08
N LYS A 262 11.28 -2.61 11.98
CA LYS A 262 11.06 -4.04 12.22
C LYS A 262 9.65 -4.32 12.73
N TYR A 263 9.19 -3.54 13.72
CA TYR A 263 7.84 -3.63 14.27
C TYR A 263 6.77 -3.42 13.19
N LEU A 264 6.94 -2.43 12.34
CA LEU A 264 6.03 -2.16 11.23
C LEU A 264 6.12 -3.21 10.11
N GLY A 265 7.15 -4.01 10.05
CA GLY A 265 7.37 -5.01 8.99
C GLY A 265 7.66 -4.35 7.64
N HIS A 266 8.53 -3.33 7.62
CA HIS A 266 9.09 -2.77 6.40
C HIS A 266 10.15 -3.72 5.82
N SER A 267 10.21 -3.81 4.49
CA SER A 267 11.23 -4.65 3.81
C SER A 267 12.64 -4.07 3.89
N GLY A 268 12.77 -2.81 4.30
CA GLY A 268 14.03 -2.11 4.51
C GLY A 268 13.83 -0.87 5.37
N THR A 269 14.89 -0.46 6.07
CA THR A 269 14.90 0.75 6.93
C THR A 269 14.77 2.05 6.14
N ALA A 270 15.14 2.04 4.84
CA ALA A 270 15.01 3.20 3.95
C ALA A 270 13.58 3.75 3.92
N ILE A 271 12.55 2.89 3.93
CA ILE A 271 11.14 3.32 3.95
C ILE A 271 10.81 4.11 5.23
N THR A 272 11.36 3.69 6.37
CA THR A 272 11.15 4.38 7.65
C THR A 272 11.99 5.65 7.74
N LEU A 273 13.21 5.63 7.19
CA LEU A 273 14.08 6.80 7.05
C LEU A 273 13.45 7.88 6.19
N ASP A 274 12.86 7.54 5.03
CA ASP A 274 12.17 8.49 4.16
C ASP A 274 11.00 9.18 4.90
N MET A 275 10.28 8.44 5.75
CA MET A 275 9.24 9.01 6.61
C MET A 275 9.82 9.99 7.65
N TYR A 276 11.00 9.69 8.19
CA TYR A 276 11.64 10.49 9.23
C TYR A 276 12.22 11.79 8.66
N VAL A 277 12.91 11.73 7.51
CA VAL A 277 13.54 12.90 6.86
C VAL A 277 12.48 13.94 6.47
N ASP A 278 11.29 13.51 6.02
CA ASP A 278 10.20 14.43 5.67
C ASP A 278 9.66 15.24 6.87
N THR A 279 9.80 14.70 8.09
CA THR A 279 9.35 15.38 9.33
C THR A 279 10.48 16.15 10.04
N ALA A 280 11.73 15.71 9.86
CA ALA A 280 12.88 16.35 10.52
C ALA A 280 13.31 17.67 9.85
N LEU A 281 12.92 17.89 8.59
CA LEU A 281 13.20 19.11 7.82
C LEU A 281 12.02 20.10 7.82
N SER A 282 11.17 20.09 8.85
CA SER A 282 10.24 21.20 9.07
C SER A 282 11.02 22.49 9.40
N ALA A 283 10.47 23.64 9.06
CA ALA A 283 11.15 24.95 9.09
C ALA A 283 11.88 25.27 10.42
N GLU A 284 11.40 24.73 11.55
CA GLU A 284 12.01 24.92 12.88
C GLU A 284 13.31 24.14 13.09
N ASN A 285 13.49 23.01 12.35
CA ASN A 285 14.69 22.17 12.47
C ASN A 285 15.73 22.43 11.38
N SER A 286 15.50 23.40 10.49
CA SER A 286 16.43 23.76 9.42
C SER A 286 17.46 24.82 9.82
N MET A 287 17.30 25.46 10.98
CA MET A 287 18.27 26.44 11.49
C MET A 287 19.30 25.75 12.37
N ILE A 288 20.54 25.67 11.88
CA ILE A 288 21.68 25.12 12.59
C ILE A 288 22.36 26.15 13.50
N LEU A 289 22.06 27.42 13.35
CA LEU A 289 22.67 28.51 14.11
C LEU A 289 21.58 29.44 14.69
N HIS A 290 21.60 29.54 16.02
CA HIS A 290 21.08 30.67 16.78
C HIS A 290 22.22 31.61 17.11
#